data_4b3458320fc08a0994de2381f673cd51
#
_entry.id   4b3458320fc08a0994de2381f673cd51
#
_cell.length_a   1.000
_cell.length_b   1.000
_cell.length_c   1.000
_cell.angle_alpha   90.00
_cell.angle_beta   90.00
_cell.angle_gamma   90.00
#
_symmetry.space_group_name_H-M   'P 1'
#
loop_
_entity.id
_entity.type
_entity.pdbx_description
1 polymer ?
#
loop_
_entity_poly.entity_id
_entity_poly.type
_entity_poly.pdbx_seq_one_letter_code
_entity_poly.pdbx_strand_id
1 'polypeptide(L)'
;MAGAMTLALARNSRREPAIAAPPVSRLRLPADWGLPALVVAVALLLGGLPFARLVAAAFAPGWQFAPAEALAEMTSRAAVNATWHTLETASLSALGALVVGGIVALALGVTDIRGKRPLAFAFVFSMMIAPQVAALAFLSLLAPNSQILALIGLAPPPGTPNPLLGRGGIILVMALHHAPLVAITLWTGLRSIPQSLVEAAQMEGAAPATITTRIVIPVLRPQIIAAGLIAFVAGVGNFGIPALLGLPVNYLTLPTLIYRRLSSFGPSSLGETAALAVLVGGVAALGIVAAALAARNQRGKIEIERPLEPYWLLGPARPFVAAGLWLLLAVKLGLPLLALLGEALTPALGVALSWQSLTFDKFTEVLFRQAVTMRAFRNSLIFAGSAALILAILAIVFAYGLERRLGKLRRTVELMIELPYALPGIVLAIACILIFLKPLPLIGISIYGTPFIILFAYLARFLPLALKAPVAAMAQIEAHHEDAAKLDGASLPQMLRFIVAPILAPAAAVSALMVFLVAFNELTVSALLWSSGTETLGVVLFSLKEAGLAGEAAAVAISACAVILIVMLALDLIGRNRQHNILPWRI
;
A
#
# COMPACT_ATOMS: atom_id res chain seq x y z
N MET A 1 80.27 27.98 -15.02
CA MET A 1 79.12 28.64 -15.67
C MET A 1 77.84 27.99 -15.22
N ALA A 2 77.47 28.12 -13.96
CA ALA A 2 76.22 27.61 -13.41
C ALA A 2 75.91 28.44 -12.16
N GLY A 3 75.58 29.71 -12.31
CA GLY A 3 75.38 30.60 -11.18
C GLY A 3 74.64 31.91 -11.47
N ALA A 4 74.14 32.08 -12.69
CA ALA A 4 73.54 33.36 -13.11
C ALA A 4 72.04 33.24 -13.59
N MET A 5 71.42 32.11 -13.39
CA MET A 5 70.02 31.87 -13.92
C MET A 5 68.97 31.65 -12.84
N THR A 6 69.32 31.80 -11.55
CA THR A 6 68.41 31.56 -10.42
C THR A 6 67.94 32.83 -9.70
N LEU A 7 68.27 34.04 -10.19
CA LEU A 7 67.92 35.32 -9.54
C LEU A 7 66.95 36.21 -10.33
N ALA A 8 66.39 35.73 -11.46
CA ALA A 8 65.46 36.51 -12.29
C ALA A 8 63.96 36.09 -12.14
N LEU A 9 63.65 35.08 -11.33
CA LEU A 9 62.24 34.58 -11.16
C LEU A 9 61.54 34.97 -9.83
N ALA A 10 62.19 35.81 -9.02
CA ALA A 10 61.69 36.18 -7.68
C ALA A 10 61.20 37.64 -7.58
N ARG A 11 60.75 38.27 -8.67
CA ARG A 11 60.21 39.64 -8.59
C ARG A 11 59.03 39.93 -9.55
N ASN A 12 58.04 39.10 -9.55
CA ASN A 12 56.72 39.46 -10.14
C ASN A 12 55.59 38.80 -9.42
N SER A 13 55.49 38.92 -8.10
CA SER A 13 54.26 38.69 -7.34
C SER A 13 53.34 39.88 -7.61
N ARG A 14 52.60 39.83 -8.73
CA ARG A 14 51.41 40.65 -8.91
C ARG A 14 50.43 40.27 -7.82
N ARG A 15 50.12 41.24 -6.95
CA ARG A 15 48.99 41.15 -6.03
C ARG A 15 47.77 40.84 -6.87
N GLU A 16 47.25 39.63 -6.77
CA GLU A 16 45.89 39.32 -7.23
C GLU A 16 44.92 40.26 -6.50
N PRO A 17 44.00 40.92 -7.20
CA PRO A 17 42.95 41.72 -6.54
C PRO A 17 42.14 40.76 -5.66
N ALA A 18 42.01 41.10 -4.38
CA ALA A 18 41.13 40.39 -3.43
C ALA A 18 39.76 40.27 -4.07
N ILE A 19 39.36 39.04 -4.41
CA ILE A 19 37.99 38.72 -4.86
C ILE A 19 37.09 39.11 -3.69
N ALA A 20 36.39 40.23 -3.82
CA ALA A 20 35.40 40.65 -2.86
C ALA A 20 34.38 39.52 -2.70
N ALA A 21 34.16 39.03 -1.47
CA ALA A 21 33.13 38.05 -1.18
C ALA A 21 31.82 38.53 -1.77
N PRO A 22 31.08 37.68 -2.51
CA PRO A 22 29.82 38.08 -3.08
C PRO A 22 28.90 38.54 -1.97
N PRO A 23 28.13 39.63 -2.15
CA PRO A 23 27.23 40.12 -1.15
C PRO A 23 26.25 38.99 -0.78
N VAL A 24 26.05 38.80 0.53
CA VAL A 24 25.05 37.88 1.07
C VAL A 24 23.72 38.23 0.37
N SER A 25 23.33 37.41 -0.62
CA SER A 25 22.13 37.61 -1.38
C SER A 25 20.95 37.48 -0.41
N ARG A 26 20.27 38.59 -0.16
CA ARG A 26 18.92 38.58 0.37
C ARG A 26 18.16 37.52 -0.44
N LEU A 27 17.43 36.65 0.25
CA LEU A 27 16.53 35.65 -0.33
C LEU A 27 15.60 36.34 -1.36
N ARG A 28 16.06 36.56 -2.58
CA ARG A 28 15.19 36.81 -3.71
C ARG A 28 14.64 35.45 -4.06
N LEU A 29 13.35 35.26 -3.78
CA LEU A 29 12.62 34.12 -4.30
C LEU A 29 12.85 34.11 -5.82
N PRO A 30 13.44 33.06 -6.40
CA PRO A 30 13.64 33.01 -7.84
C PRO A 30 12.31 33.14 -8.54
N ALA A 31 12.25 33.78 -9.73
CA ALA A 31 11.03 33.99 -10.49
C ALA A 31 10.25 32.69 -10.80
N ASP A 32 10.83 31.52 -10.57
CA ASP A 32 10.31 30.18 -10.83
C ASP A 32 9.72 29.45 -9.60
N TRP A 33 9.35 30.14 -8.54
CA TRP A 33 8.81 29.52 -7.31
C TRP A 33 7.38 28.99 -7.43
N GLY A 34 6.69 29.24 -8.54
CA GLY A 34 5.30 28.81 -8.72
C GLY A 34 5.11 27.30 -8.58
N LEU A 35 5.96 26.49 -9.22
CA LEU A 35 5.86 25.03 -9.15
C LEU A 35 6.27 24.46 -7.77
N PRO A 36 7.41 24.85 -7.17
CA PRO A 36 7.74 24.45 -5.80
C PRO A 36 6.65 24.80 -4.80
N ALA A 37 6.10 26.02 -4.88
CA ALA A 37 5.02 26.46 -4.00
C ALA A 37 3.76 25.61 -4.16
N LEU A 38 3.37 25.27 -5.40
CA LEU A 38 2.25 24.38 -5.69
C LEU A 38 2.46 22.99 -5.07
N VAL A 39 3.63 22.39 -5.28
CA VAL A 39 3.97 21.06 -4.73
C VAL A 39 3.93 21.08 -3.21
N VAL A 40 4.53 22.10 -2.58
CA VAL A 40 4.50 22.26 -1.12
C VAL A 40 3.07 22.49 -0.61
N ALA A 41 2.28 23.35 -1.27
CA ALA A 41 0.91 23.64 -0.86
C ALA A 41 0.01 22.40 -0.93
N VAL A 42 0.11 21.60 -1.99
CA VAL A 42 -0.66 20.36 -2.13
C VAL A 42 -0.18 19.30 -1.13
N ALA A 43 1.14 19.18 -0.87
CA ALA A 43 1.67 18.27 0.14
C ALA A 43 1.21 18.67 1.56
N LEU A 44 1.17 19.96 1.86
CA LEU A 44 0.63 20.47 3.12
C LEU A 44 -0.89 20.21 3.23
N LEU A 45 -1.63 20.45 2.17
CA LEU A 45 -3.10 20.27 2.15
C LEU A 45 -3.48 18.79 2.32
N LEU A 46 -2.85 17.89 1.57
CA LEU A 46 -3.21 16.47 1.57
C LEU A 46 -2.53 15.69 2.71
N GLY A 47 -1.34 16.08 3.15
CA GLY A 47 -0.56 15.38 4.18
C GLY A 47 -0.49 16.11 5.50
N GLY A 48 0.05 17.32 5.50
CA GLY A 48 0.33 18.07 6.72
C GLY A 48 -0.92 18.50 7.49
N LEU A 49 -1.92 19.04 6.80
CA LEU A 49 -3.16 19.57 7.41
C LEU A 49 -3.99 18.47 8.11
N PRO A 50 -4.26 17.31 7.49
CA PRO A 50 -4.98 16.23 8.17
C PRO A 50 -4.29 15.77 9.45
N PHE A 51 -2.98 15.61 9.42
CA PHE A 51 -2.23 15.19 10.59
C PHE A 51 -2.22 16.27 11.69
N ALA A 52 -1.98 17.54 11.34
CA ALA A 52 -1.99 18.64 12.29
C ALA A 52 -3.35 18.79 12.99
N ARG A 53 -4.46 18.66 12.23
CA ARG A 53 -5.82 18.71 12.79
C ARG A 53 -6.12 17.54 13.70
N LEU A 54 -5.63 16.34 13.35
CA LEU A 54 -5.78 15.16 14.19
C LEU A 54 -5.09 15.34 15.55
N VAL A 55 -3.82 15.78 15.53
CA VAL A 55 -3.04 16.03 16.75
C VAL A 55 -3.68 17.15 17.57
N ALA A 56 -4.11 18.24 16.91
CA ALA A 56 -4.79 19.33 17.59
C ALA A 56 -6.10 18.87 18.24
N ALA A 57 -6.90 18.03 17.58
CA ALA A 57 -8.15 17.53 18.13
C ALA A 57 -7.93 16.55 19.30
N ALA A 58 -6.83 15.80 19.29
CA ALA A 58 -6.48 14.89 20.37
C ALA A 58 -6.04 15.63 21.63
N PHE A 59 -5.15 16.63 21.51
CA PHE A 59 -4.52 17.30 22.65
C PHE A 59 -5.12 18.66 23.00
N ALA A 60 -5.92 19.25 22.12
CA ALA A 60 -6.61 20.52 22.31
C ALA A 60 -8.06 20.44 21.82
N PRO A 61 -8.92 19.58 22.41
CA PRO A 61 -10.33 19.50 22.05
C PRO A 61 -11.00 20.88 22.27
N GLY A 62 -11.74 21.35 21.27
CA GLY A 62 -12.36 22.69 21.35
C GLY A 62 -11.37 23.86 21.39
N TRP A 63 -10.11 23.68 21.03
CA TRP A 63 -8.97 24.62 21.12
C TRP A 63 -8.52 24.92 22.58
N GLN A 64 -8.93 24.11 23.54
CA GLN A 64 -8.41 24.14 24.92
C GLN A 64 -7.38 23.04 25.09
N PHE A 65 -6.17 23.39 25.49
CA PHE A 65 -5.09 22.42 25.67
C PHE A 65 -5.37 21.53 26.89
N ALA A 66 -5.76 20.28 26.63
CA ALA A 66 -6.16 19.27 27.62
C ALA A 66 -5.43 17.94 27.40
N PRO A 67 -4.10 17.88 27.51
CA PRO A 67 -3.34 16.65 27.26
C PRO A 67 -3.67 15.52 28.25
N ALA A 68 -4.17 15.84 29.44
CA ALA A 68 -4.56 14.86 30.44
C ALA A 68 -5.74 13.99 29.97
N GLU A 69 -6.71 14.56 29.27
CA GLU A 69 -7.84 13.82 28.69
C GLU A 69 -7.38 12.85 27.61
N ALA A 70 -6.50 13.32 26.71
CA ALA A 70 -5.92 12.45 25.67
C ALA A 70 -5.13 11.29 26.28
N LEU A 71 -4.31 11.55 27.28
CA LEU A 71 -3.53 10.53 27.99
C LEU A 71 -4.44 9.55 28.75
N ALA A 72 -5.49 10.04 29.40
CA ALA A 72 -6.47 9.20 30.09
C ALA A 72 -7.15 8.21 29.12
N GLU A 73 -7.55 8.68 27.92
CA GLU A 73 -8.15 7.80 26.90
C GLU A 73 -7.11 6.81 26.34
N MET A 74 -5.88 7.27 26.02
CA MET A 74 -4.81 6.39 25.51
C MET A 74 -4.39 5.31 26.53
N THR A 75 -4.52 5.59 27.83
CA THR A 75 -4.20 4.65 28.93
C THR A 75 -5.43 3.93 29.46
N SER A 76 -6.61 4.16 28.90
CA SER A 76 -7.82 3.44 29.26
C SER A 76 -7.64 1.93 29.08
N ARG A 77 -8.28 1.10 29.90
CA ARG A 77 -8.19 -0.36 29.82
C ARG A 77 -8.55 -0.88 28.42
N ALA A 78 -9.52 -0.26 27.75
CA ALA A 78 -9.92 -0.60 26.40
C ALA A 78 -8.82 -0.28 25.38
N ALA A 79 -8.19 0.89 25.47
CA ALA A 79 -7.11 1.33 24.60
C ALA A 79 -5.85 0.46 24.77
N VAL A 80 -5.46 0.16 26.02
CA VAL A 80 -4.30 -0.69 26.31
C VAL A 80 -4.50 -2.10 25.77
N ASN A 81 -5.66 -2.72 26.00
CA ASN A 81 -5.97 -4.04 25.46
C ASN A 81 -6.00 -4.03 23.93
N ALA A 82 -6.63 -3.03 23.30
CA ALA A 82 -6.67 -2.92 21.85
C ALA A 82 -5.29 -2.67 21.24
N THR A 83 -4.43 -1.92 21.93
CA THR A 83 -3.02 -1.72 21.55
C THR A 83 -2.27 -3.05 21.59
N TRP A 84 -2.40 -3.81 22.67
CA TRP A 84 -1.79 -5.13 22.79
C TRP A 84 -2.25 -6.08 21.68
N HIS A 85 -3.57 -6.18 21.45
CA HIS A 85 -4.13 -7.00 20.39
C HIS A 85 -3.62 -6.56 18.99
N THR A 86 -3.46 -5.26 18.77
CA THR A 86 -2.91 -4.73 17.51
C THR A 86 -1.45 -5.12 17.32
N LEU A 87 -0.62 -4.92 18.36
CA LEU A 87 0.80 -5.27 18.33
C LEU A 87 1.01 -6.76 18.16
N GLU A 88 0.26 -7.55 18.89
CA GLU A 88 0.32 -9.02 18.84
C GLU A 88 -0.06 -9.54 17.45
N THR A 89 -1.25 -9.16 16.95
CA THR A 89 -1.73 -9.64 15.65
C THR A 89 -0.87 -9.12 14.50
N ALA A 90 -0.42 -7.86 14.52
CA ALA A 90 0.46 -7.31 13.51
C ALA A 90 1.85 -7.98 13.51
N SER A 91 2.44 -8.21 14.68
CA SER A 91 3.76 -8.84 14.77
C SER A 91 3.73 -10.30 14.32
N LEU A 92 2.78 -11.10 14.84
CA LEU A 92 2.67 -12.51 14.49
C LEU A 92 2.28 -12.72 13.03
N SER A 93 1.39 -11.87 12.49
CA SER A 93 1.05 -11.93 11.08
C SER A 93 2.21 -11.51 10.18
N ALA A 94 3.03 -10.52 10.58
CA ALA A 94 4.23 -10.14 9.84
C ALA A 94 5.27 -11.26 9.81
N LEU A 95 5.46 -11.97 10.92
CA LEU A 95 6.33 -13.15 10.96
C LEU A 95 5.80 -14.27 10.04
N GLY A 96 4.50 -14.57 10.09
CA GLY A 96 3.87 -15.52 9.18
C GLY A 96 4.01 -15.10 7.71
N ALA A 97 3.82 -13.80 7.41
CA ALA A 97 4.01 -13.26 6.07
C ALA A 97 5.47 -13.36 5.60
N LEU A 98 6.45 -13.16 6.50
CA LEU A 98 7.87 -13.36 6.20
C LEU A 98 8.18 -14.82 5.83
N VAL A 99 7.61 -15.78 6.54
CA VAL A 99 7.80 -17.20 6.22
C VAL A 99 7.20 -17.52 4.85
N VAL A 100 5.92 -17.23 4.64
CA VAL A 100 5.22 -17.57 3.39
C VAL A 100 5.78 -16.78 2.22
N GLY A 101 5.92 -15.46 2.37
CA GLY A 101 6.46 -14.58 1.32
C GLY A 101 7.94 -14.86 1.04
N GLY A 102 8.72 -15.20 2.05
CA GLY A 102 10.12 -15.59 1.92
C GLY A 102 10.31 -16.89 1.12
N ILE A 103 9.51 -17.92 1.41
CA ILE A 103 9.51 -19.17 0.63
C ILE A 103 9.21 -18.88 -0.83
N VAL A 104 8.18 -18.08 -1.13
CA VAL A 104 7.80 -17.74 -2.50
C VAL A 104 8.88 -16.90 -3.18
N ALA A 105 9.44 -15.89 -2.51
CA ALA A 105 10.49 -15.03 -3.06
C ALA A 105 11.76 -15.82 -3.40
N LEU A 106 12.21 -16.71 -2.51
CA LEU A 106 13.36 -17.57 -2.74
C LEU A 106 13.07 -18.56 -3.88
N ALA A 107 11.92 -19.24 -3.84
CA ALA A 107 11.57 -20.20 -4.88
C ALA A 107 11.52 -19.55 -6.28
N LEU A 108 10.94 -18.36 -6.42
CA LEU A 108 10.87 -17.63 -7.68
C LEU A 108 12.23 -17.03 -8.09
N GLY A 109 13.02 -16.53 -7.12
CA GLY A 109 14.25 -15.80 -7.36
C GLY A 109 15.47 -16.69 -7.63
N VAL A 110 15.67 -17.75 -6.82
CA VAL A 110 16.91 -18.53 -6.87
C VAL A 110 16.82 -19.87 -7.58
N THR A 111 15.58 -20.40 -7.83
CA THR A 111 15.39 -21.72 -8.46
C THR A 111 14.99 -21.61 -9.93
N ASP A 112 15.13 -22.72 -10.66
CA ASP A 112 14.83 -22.84 -12.08
C ASP A 112 13.41 -23.39 -12.37
N ILE A 113 12.43 -23.16 -11.46
CA ILE A 113 11.05 -23.62 -11.66
C ILE A 113 10.44 -23.09 -12.97
N ARG A 114 9.61 -23.90 -13.60
CA ARG A 114 8.82 -23.51 -14.77
C ARG A 114 7.53 -22.82 -14.36
N GLY A 115 7.04 -21.86 -15.17
CA GLY A 115 5.78 -21.18 -14.89
C GLY A 115 5.86 -20.09 -13.81
N LYS A 116 7.03 -19.44 -13.64
CA LYS A 116 7.20 -18.32 -12.69
C LYS A 116 6.21 -17.18 -12.94
N ARG A 117 5.98 -16.79 -14.21
CA ARG A 117 5.11 -15.66 -14.57
C ARG A 117 3.65 -15.85 -14.12
N PRO A 118 2.92 -16.94 -14.47
CA PRO A 118 1.55 -17.12 -14.01
C PRO A 118 1.45 -17.25 -12.49
N LEU A 119 2.45 -17.87 -11.85
CA LEU A 119 2.49 -18.00 -10.40
C LEU A 119 2.67 -16.63 -9.71
N ALA A 120 3.59 -15.81 -10.24
CA ALA A 120 3.78 -14.44 -9.75
C ALA A 120 2.54 -13.57 -9.99
N PHE A 121 1.93 -13.67 -11.17
CA PHE A 121 0.67 -12.97 -11.48
C PHE A 121 -0.42 -13.32 -10.47
N ALA A 122 -0.67 -14.60 -10.22
CA ALA A 122 -1.70 -15.05 -9.29
C ALA A 122 -1.37 -14.66 -7.83
N PHE A 123 -0.10 -14.63 -7.46
CA PHE A 123 0.35 -14.20 -6.15
C PHE A 123 0.15 -12.69 -5.96
N VAL A 124 0.47 -11.87 -6.97
CA VAL A 124 0.20 -10.42 -6.96
C VAL A 124 -1.30 -10.14 -7.02
N PHE A 125 -2.07 -10.89 -7.82
CA PHE A 125 -3.53 -10.78 -7.83
C PHE A 125 -4.12 -10.96 -6.43
N SER A 126 -3.61 -11.93 -5.65
CA SER A 126 -4.08 -12.13 -4.27
C SER A 126 -3.81 -10.94 -3.35
N MET A 127 -2.85 -10.07 -3.66
CA MET A 127 -2.59 -8.81 -2.94
C MET A 127 -3.60 -7.71 -3.31
N MET A 128 -4.12 -7.74 -4.55
CA MET A 128 -5.10 -6.76 -5.02
C MET A 128 -6.51 -7.03 -4.49
N ILE A 129 -6.76 -8.23 -3.95
CA ILE A 129 -8.01 -8.54 -3.26
C ILE A 129 -8.05 -7.78 -1.94
N ALA A 130 -9.16 -7.09 -1.68
CA ALA A 130 -9.31 -6.31 -0.45
C ALA A 130 -9.24 -7.20 0.82
N PRO A 131 -8.68 -6.70 1.93
CA PRO A 131 -8.54 -7.47 3.17
C PRO A 131 -9.87 -8.07 3.69
N GLN A 132 -10.95 -7.29 3.60
CA GLN A 132 -12.30 -7.75 4.00
C GLN A 132 -12.82 -8.88 3.10
N VAL A 133 -12.52 -8.85 1.80
CA VAL A 133 -12.89 -9.94 0.88
C VAL A 133 -12.12 -11.20 1.21
N ALA A 134 -10.82 -11.09 1.50
CA ALA A 134 -10.02 -12.21 1.94
C ALA A 134 -10.56 -12.82 3.25
N ALA A 135 -10.90 -11.98 4.24
CA ALA A 135 -11.48 -12.44 5.51
C ALA A 135 -12.83 -13.14 5.28
N LEU A 136 -13.70 -12.58 4.44
CA LEU A 136 -14.99 -13.18 4.10
C LEU A 136 -14.81 -14.54 3.40
N ALA A 137 -13.88 -14.64 2.45
CA ALA A 137 -13.60 -15.87 1.72
C ALA A 137 -13.08 -16.99 2.65
N PHE A 138 -12.22 -16.66 3.60
CA PHE A 138 -11.76 -17.62 4.61
C PHE A 138 -12.87 -17.99 5.61
N LEU A 139 -13.72 -17.03 5.99
CA LEU A 139 -14.90 -17.31 6.82
C LEU A 139 -15.86 -18.30 6.12
N SER A 140 -16.11 -18.08 4.82
CA SER A 140 -16.95 -18.98 4.02
C SER A 140 -16.30 -20.36 3.86
N LEU A 141 -14.97 -20.43 3.73
CA LEU A 141 -14.25 -21.71 3.61
C LEU A 141 -14.37 -22.56 4.87
N LEU A 142 -14.19 -21.97 6.06
CA LEU A 142 -14.18 -22.71 7.34
C LEU A 142 -15.52 -22.61 8.10
N ALA A 143 -16.57 -22.16 7.44
CA ALA A 143 -17.91 -22.16 8.00
C ALA A 143 -18.47 -23.59 8.12
N PRO A 144 -19.35 -23.86 9.12
CA PRO A 144 -20.03 -25.16 9.22
C PRO A 144 -20.86 -25.53 7.98
N ASN A 145 -21.31 -24.53 7.23
CA ASN A 145 -22.04 -24.67 5.98
C ASN A 145 -21.14 -24.52 4.73
N SER A 146 -19.83 -24.68 4.88
CA SER A 146 -18.88 -24.59 3.76
C SER A 146 -19.16 -25.65 2.71
N GLN A 147 -19.50 -25.21 1.51
CA GLN A 147 -19.79 -26.11 0.39
C GLN A 147 -18.54 -26.93 0.00
N ILE A 148 -17.36 -26.32 0.06
CA ILE A 148 -16.08 -26.98 -0.31
C ILE A 148 -15.70 -28.04 0.71
N LEU A 149 -15.79 -27.72 2.02
CA LEU A 149 -15.44 -28.69 3.07
C LEU A 149 -16.49 -29.82 3.15
N ALA A 150 -17.73 -29.54 2.84
CA ALA A 150 -18.79 -30.56 2.76
C ALA A 150 -18.51 -31.59 1.65
N LEU A 151 -18.01 -31.16 0.47
CA LEU A 151 -17.66 -32.05 -0.65
C LEU A 151 -16.55 -33.07 -0.28
N ILE A 152 -15.64 -32.68 0.62
CA ILE A 152 -14.53 -33.56 1.05
C ILE A 152 -14.77 -34.18 2.43
N GLY A 153 -15.95 -34.04 2.99
CA GLY A 153 -16.34 -34.62 4.27
C GLY A 153 -15.65 -34.00 5.51
N LEU A 154 -15.07 -32.79 5.38
CA LEU A 154 -14.37 -32.07 6.44
C LEU A 154 -15.16 -30.85 6.98
N ALA A 155 -16.42 -30.71 6.61
CA ALA A 155 -17.25 -29.61 7.13
C ALA A 155 -17.44 -29.76 8.66
N PRO A 156 -17.25 -28.69 9.44
CA PRO A 156 -17.54 -28.71 10.87
C PRO A 156 -19.03 -29.02 11.13
N PRO A 157 -19.37 -29.66 12.27
CA PRO A 157 -20.77 -29.91 12.61
C PRO A 157 -21.60 -28.62 12.65
N PRO A 158 -22.89 -28.66 12.25
CA PRO A 158 -23.78 -27.51 12.37
C PRO A 158 -23.83 -26.98 13.81
N GLY A 159 -23.80 -25.64 13.96
CA GLY A 159 -23.81 -24.98 15.28
C GLY A 159 -22.43 -24.77 15.90
N THR A 160 -21.34 -25.30 15.32
CA THR A 160 -19.99 -24.99 15.80
C THR A 160 -19.60 -23.56 15.44
N PRO A 161 -18.95 -22.80 16.35
CA PRO A 161 -18.41 -21.50 16.03
C PRO A 161 -17.36 -21.59 14.91
N ASN A 162 -17.32 -20.60 14.04
CA ASN A 162 -16.27 -20.55 13.01
C ASN A 162 -14.89 -20.42 13.68
N PRO A 163 -13.92 -21.32 13.42
CA PRO A 163 -12.61 -21.35 14.09
C PRO A 163 -11.73 -20.14 13.77
N LEU A 164 -12.09 -19.35 12.75
CA LEU A 164 -11.36 -18.13 12.39
C LEU A 164 -11.78 -16.91 13.21
N LEU A 165 -12.86 -16.99 13.98
CA LEU A 165 -13.26 -15.84 14.79
C LEU A 165 -12.24 -15.60 15.92
N GLY A 166 -11.77 -14.37 16.03
CA GLY A 166 -10.83 -13.92 17.05
C GLY A 166 -9.35 -13.95 16.62
N ARG A 167 -8.49 -14.00 17.63
CA ARG A 167 -7.04 -13.82 17.52
C ARG A 167 -6.38 -14.68 16.44
N GLY A 168 -6.61 -16.00 16.48
CA GLY A 168 -5.91 -16.94 15.59
C GLY A 168 -6.23 -16.73 14.12
N GLY A 169 -7.51 -16.52 13.79
CA GLY A 169 -7.94 -16.24 12.43
C GLY A 169 -7.45 -14.90 11.90
N ILE A 170 -7.45 -13.86 12.74
CA ILE A 170 -6.89 -12.56 12.37
C ILE A 170 -5.42 -12.71 11.97
N ILE A 171 -4.60 -13.38 12.82
CA ILE A 171 -3.18 -13.60 12.55
C ILE A 171 -2.97 -14.39 11.25
N LEU A 172 -3.69 -15.50 11.08
CA LEU A 172 -3.57 -16.36 9.90
C LEU A 172 -3.93 -15.63 8.61
N VAL A 173 -5.12 -15.02 8.57
CA VAL A 173 -5.61 -14.36 7.34
C VAL A 173 -4.74 -13.14 7.01
N MET A 174 -4.32 -12.34 8.00
CA MET A 174 -3.40 -11.24 7.79
C MET A 174 -2.02 -11.71 7.31
N ALA A 175 -1.46 -12.81 7.86
CA ALA A 175 -0.19 -13.36 7.42
C ALA A 175 -0.25 -13.76 5.94
N LEU A 176 -1.28 -14.49 5.54
CA LEU A 176 -1.49 -14.88 4.16
C LEU A 176 -1.75 -13.69 3.25
N HIS A 177 -2.50 -12.68 3.73
CA HIS A 177 -2.81 -11.47 2.96
C HIS A 177 -1.56 -10.61 2.70
N HIS A 178 -0.67 -10.46 3.69
CA HIS A 178 0.56 -9.65 3.55
C HIS A 178 1.74 -10.42 2.92
N ALA A 179 1.65 -11.74 2.77
CA ALA A 179 2.73 -12.55 2.19
C ALA A 179 3.18 -12.09 0.78
N PRO A 180 2.29 -11.66 -0.16
CA PRO A 180 2.73 -11.13 -1.46
C PRO A 180 3.54 -9.84 -1.34
N LEU A 181 3.20 -8.96 -0.42
CA LEU A 181 3.94 -7.71 -0.16
C LEU A 181 5.38 -8.03 0.26
N VAL A 182 5.54 -9.00 1.16
CA VAL A 182 6.85 -9.50 1.59
C VAL A 182 7.58 -10.15 0.42
N ALA A 183 6.92 -11.01 -0.35
CA ALA A 183 7.55 -11.70 -1.48
C ALA A 183 8.09 -10.73 -2.54
N ILE A 184 7.33 -9.70 -2.90
CA ILE A 184 7.78 -8.67 -3.85
C ILE A 184 8.96 -7.89 -3.29
N THR A 185 8.92 -7.51 -2.02
CA THR A 185 10.00 -6.77 -1.36
C THR A 185 11.29 -7.59 -1.32
N LEU A 186 11.21 -8.85 -0.93
CA LEU A 186 12.37 -9.75 -0.90
C LEU A 186 12.88 -10.07 -2.30
N TRP A 187 12.01 -10.20 -3.27
CA TRP A 187 12.43 -10.45 -4.63
C TRP A 187 13.19 -9.26 -5.25
N THR A 188 12.70 -8.02 -5.05
CA THR A 188 13.47 -6.84 -5.46
C THR A 188 14.83 -6.80 -4.76
N GLY A 189 14.90 -7.23 -3.50
CA GLY A 189 16.15 -7.41 -2.76
C GLY A 189 17.07 -8.48 -3.36
N LEU A 190 16.53 -9.63 -3.78
CA LEU A 190 17.31 -10.68 -4.46
C LEU A 190 17.97 -10.16 -5.73
N ARG A 191 17.26 -9.37 -6.53
CA ARG A 191 17.80 -8.79 -7.77
C ARG A 191 18.88 -7.74 -7.54
N SER A 192 19.04 -7.25 -6.32
CA SER A 192 20.12 -6.34 -5.94
C SER A 192 21.41 -7.06 -5.49
N ILE A 193 21.42 -8.39 -5.48
CA ILE A 193 22.61 -9.20 -5.18
C ILE A 193 23.39 -9.40 -6.47
N PRO A 194 24.71 -9.06 -6.51
CA PRO A 194 25.56 -9.32 -7.67
C PRO A 194 25.68 -10.82 -7.95
N GLN A 195 25.52 -11.21 -9.21
CA GLN A 195 25.68 -12.60 -9.66
C GLN A 195 27.08 -13.14 -9.37
N SER A 196 28.10 -12.29 -9.45
CA SER A 196 29.51 -12.64 -9.18
C SER A 196 29.77 -13.25 -7.80
N LEU A 197 28.97 -12.87 -6.77
CA LEU A 197 29.08 -13.48 -5.43
C LEU A 197 28.67 -14.94 -5.43
N VAL A 198 27.66 -15.30 -6.22
CA VAL A 198 27.17 -16.67 -6.34
C VAL A 198 28.14 -17.49 -7.19
N GLU A 199 28.64 -16.93 -8.29
CA GLU A 199 29.60 -17.59 -9.18
C GLU A 199 30.91 -17.90 -8.45
N ALA A 200 31.43 -16.98 -7.65
CA ALA A 200 32.62 -17.22 -6.82
C ALA A 200 32.41 -18.39 -5.86
N ALA A 201 31.25 -18.46 -5.18
CA ALA A 201 30.95 -19.56 -4.28
C ALA A 201 30.75 -20.89 -5.02
N GLN A 202 30.20 -20.88 -6.22
CA GLN A 202 30.09 -22.07 -7.07
C GLN A 202 31.46 -22.58 -7.52
N MET A 203 32.40 -21.68 -7.85
CA MET A 203 33.76 -22.04 -8.19
C MET A 203 34.51 -22.72 -7.04
N GLU A 204 34.18 -22.35 -5.78
CA GLU A 204 34.67 -23.00 -4.57
C GLU A 204 33.91 -24.32 -4.25
N GLY A 205 32.98 -24.75 -5.12
CA GLY A 205 32.21 -25.99 -4.94
C GLY A 205 31.10 -25.92 -3.91
N ALA A 206 30.63 -24.73 -3.52
CA ALA A 206 29.57 -24.59 -2.55
C ALA A 206 28.23 -25.11 -3.09
N ALA A 207 27.53 -25.93 -2.29
CA ALA A 207 26.21 -26.41 -2.63
C ALA A 207 25.17 -25.26 -2.65
N PRO A 208 24.11 -25.33 -3.50
CA PRO A 208 23.10 -24.28 -3.60
C PRO A 208 22.46 -23.90 -2.27
N ALA A 209 22.21 -24.87 -1.39
CA ALA A 209 21.69 -24.62 -0.04
C ALA A 209 22.66 -23.80 0.82
N THR A 210 23.96 -24.06 0.71
CA THR A 210 25.03 -23.32 1.43
C THR A 210 25.11 -21.89 0.90
N ILE A 211 25.04 -21.69 -0.42
CA ILE A 211 25.02 -20.37 -1.05
C ILE A 211 23.81 -19.58 -0.55
N THR A 212 22.62 -20.21 -0.57
CA THR A 212 21.38 -19.56 -0.09
C THR A 212 21.48 -19.14 1.38
N THR A 213 21.92 -20.06 2.26
CA THR A 213 21.91 -19.82 3.71
C THR A 213 23.06 -18.97 4.21
N ARG A 214 24.25 -19.09 3.61
CA ARG A 214 25.46 -18.40 4.09
C ARG A 214 25.79 -17.11 3.31
N ILE A 215 25.25 -16.92 2.11
CA ILE A 215 25.52 -15.74 1.29
C ILE A 215 24.24 -14.96 1.04
N VAL A 216 23.24 -15.55 0.38
CA VAL A 216 22.04 -14.84 -0.06
C VAL A 216 21.20 -14.33 1.10
N ILE A 217 20.85 -15.18 2.08
CA ILE A 217 20.05 -14.78 3.24
C ILE A 217 20.77 -13.74 4.11
N PRO A 218 22.07 -13.86 4.44
CA PRO A 218 22.78 -12.82 5.16
C PRO A 218 22.85 -11.48 4.44
N VAL A 219 23.06 -11.45 3.12
CA VAL A 219 23.04 -10.23 2.32
C VAL A 219 21.65 -9.62 2.27
N LEU A 220 20.60 -10.45 2.27
CA LEU A 220 19.19 -10.01 2.29
C LEU A 220 18.69 -9.59 3.68
N ARG A 221 19.45 -9.76 4.77
CA ARG A 221 18.97 -9.45 6.12
C ARG A 221 18.28 -8.08 6.25
N PRO A 222 18.85 -6.99 5.71
CA PRO A 222 18.19 -5.68 5.80
C PRO A 222 16.85 -5.64 5.06
N GLN A 223 16.74 -6.30 3.89
CA GLN A 223 15.48 -6.40 3.13
C GLN A 223 14.46 -7.27 3.87
N ILE A 224 14.89 -8.34 4.54
CA ILE A 224 14.03 -9.19 5.36
C ILE A 224 13.44 -8.38 6.51
N ILE A 225 14.28 -7.61 7.22
CA ILE A 225 13.83 -6.72 8.30
C ILE A 225 12.87 -5.66 7.76
N ALA A 226 13.22 -5.00 6.65
CA ALA A 226 12.37 -3.99 6.04
C ALA A 226 11.01 -4.58 5.59
N ALA A 227 11.00 -5.74 4.94
CA ALA A 227 9.78 -6.43 4.51
C ALA A 227 8.89 -6.80 5.71
N GLY A 228 9.48 -7.31 6.80
CA GLY A 228 8.75 -7.62 8.02
C GLY A 228 8.14 -6.39 8.67
N LEU A 229 8.89 -5.28 8.74
CA LEU A 229 8.40 -4.03 9.30
C LEU A 229 7.30 -3.39 8.42
N ILE A 230 7.41 -3.48 7.09
CA ILE A 230 6.35 -3.03 6.19
C ILE A 230 5.09 -3.87 6.38
N ALA A 231 5.21 -5.21 6.51
CA ALA A 231 4.09 -6.10 6.79
C ALA A 231 3.47 -5.81 8.18
N PHE A 232 4.29 -5.53 9.20
CA PHE A 232 3.84 -5.11 10.52
C PHE A 232 3.02 -3.81 10.46
N VAL A 233 3.53 -2.77 9.80
CA VAL A 233 2.82 -1.49 9.63
C VAL A 233 1.51 -1.68 8.88
N ALA A 234 1.50 -2.50 7.81
CA ALA A 234 0.29 -2.86 7.09
C ALA A 234 -0.72 -3.59 7.99
N GLY A 235 -0.23 -4.44 8.90
CA GLY A 235 -1.02 -5.13 9.91
C GLY A 235 -1.64 -4.19 10.94
N VAL A 236 -0.84 -3.24 11.48
CA VAL A 236 -1.32 -2.22 12.43
C VAL A 236 -2.47 -1.39 11.83
N GLY A 237 -2.35 -1.06 10.55
CA GLY A 237 -3.35 -0.27 9.81
C GLY A 237 -4.54 -1.07 9.29
N ASN A 238 -4.55 -2.39 9.40
CA ASN A 238 -5.60 -3.22 8.84
C ASN A 238 -6.88 -3.11 9.67
N PHE A 239 -7.96 -2.67 9.03
CA PHE A 239 -9.30 -2.64 9.63
C PHE A 239 -10.15 -3.83 9.16
N GLY A 240 -10.11 -4.15 7.86
CA GLY A 240 -11.06 -5.07 7.23
C GLY A 240 -11.05 -6.49 7.79
N ILE A 241 -9.86 -7.07 8.05
CA ILE A 241 -9.75 -8.42 8.62
C ILE A 241 -10.17 -8.44 10.10
N PRO A 242 -9.64 -7.56 10.99
CA PRO A 242 -10.10 -7.50 12.38
C PRO A 242 -11.58 -7.13 12.53
N ALA A 243 -12.16 -6.35 11.63
CA ALA A 243 -13.57 -6.01 11.67
C ALA A 243 -14.45 -7.26 11.47
N LEU A 244 -14.12 -8.10 10.49
CA LEU A 244 -14.92 -9.31 10.20
C LEU A 244 -14.65 -10.46 11.15
N LEU A 245 -13.42 -10.62 11.64
CA LEU A 245 -13.02 -11.76 12.47
C LEU A 245 -12.98 -11.45 13.97
N GLY A 246 -12.82 -10.18 14.35
CA GLY A 246 -12.64 -9.76 15.75
C GLY A 246 -13.89 -9.18 16.39
N LEU A 247 -14.62 -8.28 15.68
CA LEU A 247 -15.81 -7.63 16.24
C LEU A 247 -16.86 -8.63 16.76
N PRO A 248 -17.19 -9.73 16.04
CA PRO A 248 -18.20 -10.69 16.51
C PRO A 248 -17.88 -11.34 17.85
N VAL A 249 -16.58 -11.47 18.20
CA VAL A 249 -16.12 -12.10 19.44
C VAL A 249 -15.50 -11.10 20.42
N ASN A 250 -15.73 -9.79 20.20
CA ASN A 250 -15.22 -8.70 21.02
C ASN A 250 -13.66 -8.67 21.16
N TYR A 251 -12.95 -9.24 20.19
CA TYR A 251 -11.50 -9.12 20.10
C TYR A 251 -11.13 -7.88 19.30
N LEU A 252 -10.93 -6.76 19.99
CA LEU A 252 -10.76 -5.45 19.38
C LEU A 252 -9.28 -5.12 19.18
N THR A 253 -8.94 -4.70 17.97
CA THR A 253 -7.71 -3.98 17.65
C THR A 253 -7.94 -2.47 17.70
N LEU A 254 -6.90 -1.65 17.72
CA LEU A 254 -7.05 -0.19 17.73
C LEU A 254 -7.96 0.34 16.59
N PRO A 255 -7.80 -0.09 15.32
CA PRO A 255 -8.71 0.35 14.25
C PRO A 255 -10.17 -0.03 14.50
N THR A 256 -10.46 -1.21 15.02
CA THR A 256 -11.83 -1.64 15.32
C THR A 256 -12.40 -0.99 16.58
N LEU A 257 -11.57 -0.68 17.56
CA LEU A 257 -11.97 0.11 18.74
C LEU A 257 -12.35 1.54 18.31
N ILE A 258 -11.56 2.18 17.47
CA ILE A 258 -11.83 3.50 16.88
C ILE A 258 -13.18 3.50 16.16
N TYR A 259 -13.40 2.51 15.29
CA TYR A 259 -14.67 2.36 14.56
C TYR A 259 -15.86 2.24 15.53
N ARG A 260 -15.74 1.38 16.54
CA ARG A 260 -16.79 1.17 17.53
C ARG A 260 -17.09 2.44 18.36
N ARG A 261 -16.04 3.19 18.76
CA ARG A 261 -16.22 4.47 19.50
C ARG A 261 -16.94 5.52 18.67
N LEU A 262 -16.60 5.63 17.39
CA LEU A 262 -17.26 6.59 16.51
C LEU A 262 -18.73 6.24 16.24
N SER A 263 -19.06 4.93 16.23
CA SER A 263 -20.44 4.45 16.09
C SER A 263 -21.29 4.65 17.36
N SER A 264 -20.67 4.88 18.53
CA SER A 264 -21.36 5.21 19.77
C SER A 264 -21.50 6.75 19.88
N PHE A 265 -22.67 7.23 19.55
CA PHE A 265 -23.02 8.66 19.52
C PHE A 265 -22.86 9.35 20.87
N GLY A 266 -21.80 10.13 21.05
CA GLY A 266 -21.57 11.01 22.21
C GLY A 266 -20.78 12.27 21.83
N PRO A 267 -21.02 13.42 22.49
CA PRO A 267 -20.32 14.70 22.18
C PRO A 267 -18.80 14.64 22.36
N SER A 268 -18.30 13.79 23.28
CA SER A 268 -16.86 13.57 23.55
C SER A 268 -16.18 12.61 22.57
N SER A 269 -16.95 11.86 21.77
CA SER A 269 -16.46 10.75 20.94
C SER A 269 -15.38 11.14 19.92
N LEU A 270 -15.42 12.37 19.40
CA LEU A 270 -14.43 12.85 18.42
C LEU A 270 -13.04 13.09 19.03
N GLY A 271 -12.97 13.68 20.24
CA GLY A 271 -11.72 13.90 20.95
C GLY A 271 -11.06 12.59 21.38
N GLU A 272 -11.83 11.69 21.99
CA GLU A 272 -11.41 10.35 22.40
C GLU A 272 -10.90 9.55 21.19
N THR A 273 -11.65 9.58 20.09
CA THR A 273 -11.31 8.90 18.85
C THR A 273 -10.03 9.48 18.22
N ALA A 274 -9.85 10.81 18.28
CA ALA A 274 -8.62 11.46 17.82
C ALA A 274 -7.41 11.05 18.66
N ALA A 275 -7.56 10.90 19.98
CA ALA A 275 -6.49 10.41 20.86
C ALA A 275 -6.07 8.97 20.49
N LEU A 276 -7.05 8.06 20.31
CA LEU A 276 -6.77 6.68 19.84
C LEU A 276 -6.16 6.67 18.44
N ALA A 277 -6.58 7.57 17.56
CA ALA A 277 -6.02 7.70 16.21
C ALA A 277 -4.55 8.17 16.25
N VAL A 278 -4.19 9.10 17.13
CA VAL A 278 -2.79 9.49 17.36
C VAL A 278 -1.99 8.32 17.93
N LEU A 279 -2.56 7.53 18.83
CA LEU A 279 -1.89 6.35 19.40
C LEU A 279 -1.54 5.32 18.31
N VAL A 280 -2.50 4.93 17.48
CA VAL A 280 -2.24 3.95 16.40
C VAL A 280 -1.32 4.53 15.33
N GLY A 281 -1.45 5.83 15.03
CA GLY A 281 -0.53 6.55 14.15
C GLY A 281 0.90 6.56 14.69
N GLY A 282 1.09 6.75 15.99
CA GLY A 282 2.38 6.66 16.68
C GLY A 282 3.02 5.27 16.55
N VAL A 283 2.24 4.21 16.78
CA VAL A 283 2.71 2.82 16.61
C VAL A 283 3.14 2.56 15.16
N ALA A 284 2.34 2.99 14.18
CA ALA A 284 2.67 2.85 12.77
C ALA A 284 3.94 3.64 12.40
N ALA A 285 4.07 4.89 12.88
CA ALA A 285 5.22 5.74 12.64
C ALA A 285 6.52 5.13 13.20
N LEU A 286 6.49 4.55 14.39
CA LEU A 286 7.63 3.82 14.96
C LEU A 286 8.05 2.65 14.07
N GLY A 287 7.09 1.87 13.53
CA GLY A 287 7.36 0.79 12.58
C GLY A 287 8.02 1.30 11.30
N ILE A 288 7.56 2.43 10.75
CA ILE A 288 8.13 3.04 9.53
C ILE A 288 9.53 3.56 9.78
N VAL A 289 9.76 4.25 10.90
CA VAL A 289 11.09 4.74 11.27
C VAL A 289 12.05 3.56 11.43
N ALA A 290 11.63 2.48 12.09
CA ALA A 290 12.43 1.26 12.21
C ALA A 290 12.75 0.65 10.83
N ALA A 291 11.77 0.59 9.91
CA ALA A 291 11.97 0.10 8.55
C ALA A 291 12.96 0.99 7.76
N ALA A 292 12.83 2.31 7.89
CA ALA A 292 13.73 3.27 7.25
C ALA A 292 15.18 3.17 7.77
N LEU A 293 15.35 2.95 9.08
CA LEU A 293 16.66 2.74 9.71
C LEU A 293 17.29 1.42 9.25
N ALA A 294 16.50 0.34 9.19
CA ALA A 294 16.96 -0.96 8.67
C ALA A 294 17.42 -0.85 7.21
N ALA A 295 16.68 -0.11 6.37
CA ALA A 295 17.03 0.11 4.97
C ALA A 295 18.26 1.04 4.78
N ARG A 296 18.55 1.92 5.75
CA ARG A 296 19.66 2.90 5.65
C ARG A 296 21.03 2.22 5.63
N ASN A 297 21.18 1.09 6.30
CA ASN A 297 22.45 0.35 6.37
C ASN A 297 22.87 -0.32 5.03
N GLN A 298 22.03 -0.23 3.98
CA GLN A 298 22.30 -0.82 2.66
C GLN A 298 23.04 0.11 1.68
N ARG A 299 23.41 1.34 2.07
CA ARG A 299 23.99 2.34 1.18
C ARG A 299 25.46 2.10 0.79
N GLY A 300 25.99 0.90 0.93
CA GLY A 300 27.17 0.49 0.18
C GLY A 300 26.78 0.37 -1.31
N LYS A 301 27.26 1.27 -2.15
CA LYS A 301 27.12 1.19 -3.60
C LYS A 301 27.89 -0.04 -4.09
N ILE A 302 27.23 -1.21 -4.07
CA ILE A 302 27.70 -2.36 -4.84
C ILE A 302 27.22 -2.07 -6.26
N GLU A 303 28.15 -1.82 -7.15
CA GLU A 303 27.86 -1.66 -8.58
C GLU A 303 27.34 -3.01 -9.08
N ILE A 304 26.07 -3.05 -9.47
CA ILE A 304 25.42 -4.29 -9.91
C ILE A 304 25.66 -4.40 -11.42
N GLU A 305 26.69 -5.11 -11.81
CA GLU A 305 26.94 -5.41 -13.22
C GLU A 305 25.86 -6.35 -13.79
N ARG A 306 25.48 -7.40 -13.04
CA ARG A 306 24.42 -8.34 -13.40
C ARG A 306 23.56 -8.70 -12.20
N PRO A 307 22.21 -8.64 -12.30
CA PRO A 307 21.32 -9.06 -11.24
C PRO A 307 21.40 -10.58 -11.04
N LEU A 308 21.08 -11.04 -9.82
CA LEU A 308 21.08 -12.45 -9.47
C LEU A 308 20.16 -13.25 -10.42
N GLU A 309 20.73 -14.28 -11.03
CA GLU A 309 20.02 -15.28 -11.84
C GLU A 309 19.76 -16.56 -11.03
N PRO A 310 18.79 -17.37 -11.45
CA PRO A 310 18.51 -18.65 -10.79
C PRO A 310 19.74 -19.58 -10.84
N TYR A 311 20.28 -19.92 -9.69
CA TYR A 311 21.47 -20.76 -9.54
C TYR A 311 21.16 -22.15 -8.94
N TRP A 312 19.97 -22.33 -8.36
CA TRP A 312 19.56 -23.59 -7.77
C TRP A 312 18.77 -24.43 -8.80
N LEU A 313 19.48 -25.32 -9.49
CA LEU A 313 18.89 -26.25 -10.43
C LEU A 313 18.22 -27.41 -9.68
N LEU A 314 16.89 -27.44 -9.70
CA LEU A 314 16.09 -28.41 -8.95
C LEU A 314 16.07 -29.81 -9.59
N GLY A 315 16.41 -29.95 -10.87
CA GLY A 315 16.37 -31.23 -11.56
C GLY A 315 15.02 -31.95 -11.43
N PRO A 316 15.00 -33.21 -10.91
CA PRO A 316 13.77 -33.98 -10.71
C PRO A 316 12.82 -33.37 -9.65
N ALA A 317 13.32 -32.57 -8.71
CA ALA A 317 12.50 -31.93 -7.69
C ALA A 317 11.70 -30.74 -8.22
N ARG A 318 12.00 -30.23 -9.42
CA ARG A 318 11.34 -29.07 -10.04
C ARG A 318 9.82 -29.14 -10.04
N PRO A 319 9.16 -30.24 -10.49
CA PRO A 319 7.71 -30.33 -10.51
C PRO A 319 7.11 -30.33 -9.10
N PHE A 320 7.78 -30.93 -8.13
CA PHE A 320 7.29 -30.96 -6.73
C PHE A 320 7.33 -29.58 -6.07
N VAL A 321 8.40 -28.81 -6.28
CA VAL A 321 8.49 -27.43 -5.78
C VAL A 321 7.44 -26.55 -6.46
N ALA A 322 7.28 -26.66 -7.77
CA ALA A 322 6.24 -25.93 -8.48
C ALA A 322 4.83 -26.33 -8.00
N ALA A 323 4.55 -27.61 -7.81
CA ALA A 323 3.29 -28.12 -7.28
C ALA A 323 3.03 -27.60 -5.85
N GLY A 324 4.05 -27.57 -5.00
CA GLY A 324 3.95 -27.01 -3.63
C GLY A 324 3.58 -25.52 -3.63
N LEU A 325 4.14 -24.73 -4.55
CA LEU A 325 3.77 -23.30 -4.68
C LEU A 325 2.35 -23.11 -5.23
N TRP A 326 1.93 -23.94 -6.18
CA TRP A 326 0.55 -23.93 -6.67
C TRP A 326 -0.44 -24.40 -5.61
N LEU A 327 -0.08 -25.39 -4.79
CA LEU A 327 -0.88 -25.81 -3.63
C LEU A 327 -0.99 -24.71 -2.60
N LEU A 328 0.11 -24.03 -2.26
CA LEU A 328 0.10 -22.87 -1.38
C LEU A 328 -0.86 -21.78 -1.91
N LEU A 329 -0.80 -21.52 -3.21
CA LEU A 329 -1.68 -20.55 -3.87
C LEU A 329 -3.14 -21.03 -3.88
N ALA A 330 -3.38 -22.30 -4.11
CA ALA A 330 -4.72 -22.89 -4.06
C ALA A 330 -5.32 -22.77 -2.65
N VAL A 331 -4.57 -23.09 -1.61
CA VAL A 331 -5.02 -22.95 -0.20
C VAL A 331 -5.22 -21.48 0.19
N LYS A 332 -4.33 -20.59 -0.23
CA LYS A 332 -4.38 -19.18 0.14
C LYS A 332 -5.47 -18.40 -0.61
N LEU A 333 -5.70 -18.72 -1.87
CA LEU A 333 -6.53 -17.95 -2.79
C LEU A 333 -7.66 -18.79 -3.40
N GLY A 334 -7.32 -19.92 -3.98
CA GLY A 334 -8.25 -20.75 -4.77
C GLY A 334 -9.41 -21.27 -3.92
N LEU A 335 -9.11 -22.03 -2.87
CA LEU A 335 -10.13 -22.64 -2.03
C LEU A 335 -11.01 -21.60 -1.31
N PRO A 336 -10.48 -20.51 -0.72
CA PRO A 336 -11.32 -19.47 -0.14
C PRO A 336 -12.24 -18.81 -1.16
N LEU A 337 -11.75 -18.46 -2.36
CA LEU A 337 -12.59 -17.87 -3.39
C LEU A 337 -13.64 -18.84 -3.95
N LEU A 338 -13.31 -20.13 -4.08
CA LEU A 338 -14.27 -21.15 -4.49
C LEU A 338 -15.36 -21.34 -3.42
N ALA A 339 -15.00 -21.31 -2.13
CA ALA A 339 -15.99 -21.40 -1.06
C ALA A 339 -16.91 -20.18 -1.06
N LEU A 340 -16.35 -18.99 -1.26
CA LEU A 340 -17.12 -17.75 -1.38
C LEU A 340 -18.03 -17.77 -2.62
N LEU A 341 -17.56 -18.27 -3.75
CA LEU A 341 -18.36 -18.47 -4.95
C LEU A 341 -19.48 -19.49 -4.71
N GLY A 342 -19.19 -20.61 -4.05
CA GLY A 342 -20.20 -21.59 -3.66
C GLY A 342 -21.29 -20.98 -2.79
N GLU A 343 -20.96 -20.13 -1.82
CA GLU A 343 -21.92 -19.40 -0.98
C GLU A 343 -22.78 -18.42 -1.80
N ALA A 344 -22.17 -17.76 -2.80
CA ALA A 344 -22.91 -16.86 -3.70
C ALA A 344 -23.86 -17.59 -4.66
N LEU A 345 -23.58 -18.84 -5.01
CA LEU A 345 -24.36 -19.65 -5.94
C LEU A 345 -25.44 -20.51 -5.28
N THR A 346 -25.54 -20.54 -3.95
CA THR A 346 -26.57 -21.27 -3.22
C THR A 346 -27.75 -20.36 -2.88
N PRO A 347 -29.02 -20.85 -2.94
CA PRO A 347 -30.20 -20.02 -2.69
C PRO A 347 -30.29 -19.56 -1.24
N ALA A 348 -29.90 -20.38 -0.28
CA ALA A 348 -29.97 -20.07 1.15
C ALA A 348 -28.85 -20.76 1.94
N LEU A 349 -28.57 -20.24 3.14
CA LEU A 349 -27.63 -20.85 4.07
C LEU A 349 -28.09 -22.28 4.45
N GLY A 350 -27.16 -23.23 4.44
CA GLY A 350 -27.44 -24.63 4.79
C GLY A 350 -27.93 -25.50 3.64
N VAL A 351 -28.22 -24.94 2.47
CA VAL A 351 -28.54 -25.72 1.26
C VAL A 351 -27.23 -26.19 0.62
N ALA A 352 -27.12 -27.49 0.38
CA ALA A 352 -25.97 -28.07 -0.30
C ALA A 352 -25.90 -27.60 -1.76
N LEU A 353 -24.71 -27.28 -2.25
CA LEU A 353 -24.48 -26.94 -3.64
C LEU A 353 -24.63 -28.20 -4.50
N SER A 354 -25.61 -28.19 -5.37
CA SER A 354 -25.91 -29.27 -6.35
C SER A 354 -26.30 -28.61 -7.67
N TRP A 355 -26.32 -29.39 -8.74
CA TRP A 355 -26.80 -28.89 -10.05
C TRP A 355 -28.26 -28.39 -10.01
N GLN A 356 -29.07 -28.89 -9.07
CA GLN A 356 -30.49 -28.50 -8.90
C GLN A 356 -30.64 -27.25 -8.03
N SER A 357 -29.72 -27.00 -7.08
CA SER A 357 -29.72 -25.85 -6.17
C SER A 357 -28.89 -24.68 -6.65
N LEU A 358 -28.12 -24.83 -7.73
CA LEU A 358 -27.26 -23.77 -8.26
C LEU A 358 -28.12 -22.64 -8.84
N THR A 359 -27.93 -21.42 -8.31
CA THR A 359 -28.66 -20.24 -8.77
C THR A 359 -27.74 -19.03 -8.90
N PHE A 360 -28.06 -18.13 -9.82
CA PHE A 360 -27.42 -16.82 -9.98
C PHE A 360 -28.27 -15.68 -9.41
N ASP A 361 -29.31 -15.98 -8.66
CA ASP A 361 -30.27 -14.98 -8.15
C ASP A 361 -29.56 -13.91 -7.29
N LYS A 362 -28.60 -14.29 -6.44
CA LYS A 362 -27.85 -13.34 -5.63
C LYS A 362 -27.01 -12.38 -6.47
N PHE A 363 -26.41 -12.87 -7.57
CA PHE A 363 -25.70 -12.01 -8.51
C PHE A 363 -26.67 -11.05 -9.23
N THR A 364 -27.84 -11.55 -9.68
CA THR A 364 -28.84 -10.71 -10.33
C THR A 364 -29.42 -9.69 -9.35
N GLU A 365 -29.62 -10.09 -8.10
CA GLU A 365 -30.09 -9.20 -7.04
C GLU A 365 -29.09 -8.05 -6.80
N VAL A 366 -27.84 -8.38 -6.48
CA VAL A 366 -26.84 -7.35 -6.10
C VAL A 366 -26.38 -6.50 -7.29
N LEU A 367 -26.32 -7.04 -8.51
CA LEU A 367 -25.82 -6.31 -9.67
C LEU A 367 -26.90 -5.50 -10.41
N PHE A 368 -28.17 -5.94 -10.36
CA PHE A 368 -29.22 -5.38 -11.24
C PHE A 368 -30.50 -4.93 -10.52
N ARG A 369 -30.77 -5.41 -9.29
CA ARG A 369 -32.01 -5.09 -8.57
C ARG A 369 -31.77 -4.20 -7.35
N GLN A 370 -30.70 -4.45 -6.59
CA GLN A 370 -30.39 -3.72 -5.37
C GLN A 370 -29.76 -2.37 -5.68
N ALA A 371 -30.55 -1.29 -5.62
CA ALA A 371 -30.12 0.06 -5.98
C ALA A 371 -28.87 0.55 -5.20
N VAL A 372 -28.74 0.17 -3.92
CA VAL A 372 -27.59 0.55 -3.08
C VAL A 372 -26.30 -0.08 -3.61
N THR A 373 -26.32 -1.36 -3.97
CA THR A 373 -25.16 -2.08 -4.49
C THR A 373 -24.75 -1.56 -5.87
N MET A 374 -25.72 -1.32 -6.77
CA MET A 374 -25.45 -0.71 -8.07
C MET A 374 -24.79 0.69 -7.92
N ARG A 375 -25.30 1.51 -6.99
CA ARG A 375 -24.66 2.80 -6.68
C ARG A 375 -23.24 2.61 -6.16
N ALA A 376 -23.01 1.65 -5.26
CA ALA A 376 -21.71 1.37 -4.70
C ALA A 376 -20.68 0.95 -5.77
N PHE A 377 -21.07 0.11 -6.74
CA PHE A 377 -20.23 -0.22 -7.90
C PHE A 377 -19.88 1.04 -8.70
N ARG A 378 -20.90 1.84 -9.06
CA ARG A 378 -20.68 3.10 -9.78
C ARG A 378 -19.79 4.07 -9.00
N ASN A 379 -20.06 4.26 -7.71
CA ASN A 379 -19.31 5.18 -6.86
C ASN A 379 -17.84 4.72 -6.71
N SER A 380 -17.60 3.42 -6.46
CA SER A 380 -16.23 2.89 -6.39
C SER A 380 -15.46 3.07 -7.70
N LEU A 381 -16.12 2.86 -8.86
CA LEU A 381 -15.51 3.13 -10.17
C LEU A 381 -15.19 4.62 -10.36
N ILE A 382 -16.11 5.50 -10.01
CA ILE A 382 -15.93 6.96 -10.14
C ILE A 382 -14.84 7.45 -9.18
N PHE A 383 -14.89 7.08 -7.90
CA PHE A 383 -13.91 7.56 -6.92
C PHE A 383 -12.51 7.02 -7.20
N ALA A 384 -12.38 5.72 -7.46
CA ALA A 384 -11.09 5.12 -7.80
C ALA A 384 -10.55 5.64 -9.13
N GLY A 385 -11.41 5.74 -10.15
CA GLY A 385 -11.04 6.26 -11.47
C GLY A 385 -10.64 7.74 -11.43
N SER A 386 -11.43 8.57 -10.75
CA SER A 386 -11.13 10.00 -10.57
C SER A 386 -9.84 10.21 -9.79
N ALA A 387 -9.66 9.49 -8.67
CA ALA A 387 -8.43 9.55 -7.88
C ALA A 387 -7.22 9.11 -8.71
N ALA A 388 -7.30 8.01 -9.44
CA ALA A 388 -6.24 7.51 -10.30
C ALA A 388 -5.85 8.52 -11.39
N LEU A 389 -6.83 9.13 -12.06
CA LEU A 389 -6.60 10.12 -13.11
C LEU A 389 -5.96 11.42 -12.56
N ILE A 390 -6.54 11.97 -11.49
CA ILE A 390 -6.02 13.19 -10.86
C ILE A 390 -4.60 12.96 -10.36
N LEU A 391 -4.37 11.82 -9.68
CA LEU A 391 -3.05 11.47 -9.15
C LEU A 391 -2.03 11.18 -10.25
N ALA A 392 -2.42 10.65 -11.40
CA ALA A 392 -1.51 10.49 -12.54
C ALA A 392 -0.98 11.84 -13.04
N ILE A 393 -1.87 12.83 -13.15
CA ILE A 393 -1.49 14.18 -13.57
C ILE A 393 -0.60 14.85 -12.51
N LEU A 394 -1.01 14.79 -11.24
CA LEU A 394 -0.24 15.33 -10.14
C LEU A 394 1.13 14.65 -10.03
N ALA A 395 1.22 13.36 -10.26
CA ALA A 395 2.47 12.61 -10.15
C ALA A 395 3.55 13.08 -11.14
N ILE A 396 3.17 13.48 -12.35
CA ILE A 396 4.10 14.05 -13.34
C ILE A 396 4.66 15.39 -12.82
N VAL A 397 3.77 16.26 -12.35
CA VAL A 397 4.13 17.58 -11.82
C VAL A 397 4.99 17.47 -10.58
N PHE A 398 4.63 16.56 -9.67
CA PHE A 398 5.36 16.31 -8.44
C PHE A 398 6.72 15.65 -8.69
N ALA A 399 6.80 14.67 -9.60
CA ALA A 399 8.07 14.03 -9.94
C ALA A 399 9.09 15.04 -10.42
N TYR A 400 8.68 15.95 -11.31
CA TYR A 400 9.54 17.03 -11.76
C TYR A 400 9.90 18.01 -10.63
N GLY A 401 8.92 18.43 -9.83
CA GLY A 401 9.12 19.35 -8.71
C GLY A 401 10.09 18.79 -7.66
N LEU A 402 9.90 17.52 -7.25
CA LEU A 402 10.72 16.82 -6.26
C LEU A 402 12.17 16.63 -6.75
N GLU A 403 12.37 16.21 -8.00
CA GLU A 403 13.69 15.88 -8.52
C GLU A 403 14.49 17.11 -8.96
N ARG A 404 13.84 18.16 -9.47
CA ARG A 404 14.53 19.29 -10.12
C ARG A 404 14.43 20.62 -9.40
N ARG A 405 13.40 20.84 -8.56
CA ARG A 405 13.08 22.18 -8.07
C ARG A 405 13.12 22.36 -6.55
N LEU A 406 12.87 21.32 -5.76
CA LEU A 406 12.72 21.45 -4.31
C LEU A 406 14.05 21.43 -3.53
N GLY A 407 15.16 20.95 -4.10
CA GLY A 407 16.47 20.94 -3.46
C GLY A 407 16.43 20.42 -2.00
N LYS A 408 16.77 21.25 -1.03
CA LYS A 408 16.80 20.89 0.41
C LYS A 408 15.39 20.59 0.99
N LEU A 409 14.33 21.16 0.40
CA LEU A 409 12.95 20.94 0.86
C LEU A 409 12.37 19.59 0.42
N ARG A 410 12.98 18.92 -0.56
CA ARG A 410 12.54 17.63 -1.10
C ARG A 410 12.19 16.63 0.01
N ARG A 411 13.14 16.41 0.94
CA ARG A 411 12.95 15.40 2.00
C ARG A 411 11.77 15.72 2.91
N THR A 412 11.57 16.99 3.26
CA THR A 412 10.45 17.42 4.09
C THR A 412 9.13 17.22 3.38
N VAL A 413 9.07 17.56 2.08
CA VAL A 413 7.87 17.38 1.26
C VAL A 413 7.57 15.90 1.05
N GLU A 414 8.56 15.06 0.77
CA GLU A 414 8.41 13.60 0.68
C GLU A 414 7.82 13.01 1.97
N LEU A 415 8.34 13.43 3.14
CA LEU A 415 7.80 13.00 4.43
C LEU A 415 6.34 13.42 4.62
N MET A 416 5.97 14.65 4.25
CA MET A 416 4.59 15.13 4.33
C MET A 416 3.64 14.34 3.42
N ILE A 417 4.10 13.99 2.22
CA ILE A 417 3.35 13.19 1.26
C ILE A 417 3.17 11.75 1.77
N GLU A 418 4.20 11.14 2.34
CA GLU A 418 4.13 9.77 2.80
C GLU A 418 3.28 9.58 4.06
N LEU A 419 3.08 10.64 4.86
CA LEU A 419 2.39 10.58 6.13
C LEU A 419 0.95 10.01 6.05
N PRO A 420 0.07 10.43 5.12
CA PRO A 420 -1.29 9.88 5.02
C PRO A 420 -1.34 8.40 4.61
N TYR A 421 -0.36 7.93 3.84
CA TYR A 421 -0.25 6.52 3.46
C TYR A 421 0.24 5.66 4.62
N ALA A 422 1.13 6.22 5.41
CA ALA A 422 1.71 5.58 6.59
C ALA A 422 0.68 5.39 7.71
N LEU A 423 -0.30 6.28 7.80
CA LEU A 423 -1.37 6.19 8.79
C LEU A 423 -2.43 5.15 8.38
N PRO A 424 -3.00 4.41 9.34
CA PRO A 424 -4.19 3.60 9.07
C PRO A 424 -5.30 4.42 8.41
N GLY A 425 -6.00 3.84 7.42
CA GLY A 425 -7.03 4.59 6.67
C GLY A 425 -8.12 5.17 7.56
N ILE A 426 -8.47 4.48 8.64
CA ILE A 426 -9.45 4.97 9.61
C ILE A 426 -8.98 6.25 10.33
N VAL A 427 -7.68 6.38 10.57
CA VAL A 427 -7.06 7.59 11.17
C VAL A 427 -7.17 8.78 10.23
N LEU A 428 -6.87 8.55 8.95
CA LEU A 428 -7.03 9.57 7.90
C LEU A 428 -8.49 9.99 7.75
N ALA A 429 -9.43 9.05 7.83
CA ALA A 429 -10.86 9.34 7.77
C ALA A 429 -11.29 10.28 8.90
N ILE A 430 -10.85 10.02 10.14
CA ILE A 430 -11.10 10.91 11.29
C ILE A 430 -10.50 12.29 11.04
N ALA A 431 -9.27 12.37 10.57
CA ALA A 431 -8.63 13.64 10.24
C ALA A 431 -9.45 14.43 9.21
N CYS A 432 -9.98 13.77 8.18
CA CYS A 432 -10.87 14.37 7.19
C CYS A 432 -12.20 14.85 7.82
N ILE A 433 -12.81 14.06 8.69
CA ILE A 433 -14.02 14.48 9.43
C ILE A 433 -13.73 15.76 10.23
N LEU A 434 -12.63 15.80 10.98
CA LEU A 434 -12.24 16.96 11.80
C LEU A 434 -11.97 18.23 10.99
N ILE A 435 -11.51 18.09 9.73
CA ILE A 435 -11.30 19.25 8.84
C ILE A 435 -12.63 19.74 8.26
N PHE A 436 -13.46 18.83 7.76
CA PHE A 436 -14.59 19.15 6.90
C PHE A 436 -15.95 19.13 7.58
N LEU A 437 -16.01 18.74 8.87
CA LEU A 437 -17.24 18.79 9.68
C LEU A 437 -17.79 20.23 9.78
N LYS A 438 -16.90 21.21 9.91
CA LYS A 438 -17.27 22.63 9.89
C LYS A 438 -17.17 23.18 8.46
N PRO A 439 -18.02 24.17 8.10
CA PRO A 439 -17.89 24.86 6.83
C PRO A 439 -16.48 25.43 6.61
N LEU A 440 -15.98 25.32 5.40
CA LEU A 440 -14.67 25.88 5.02
C LEU A 440 -14.71 27.41 5.14
N PRO A 441 -13.74 28.04 5.83
CA PRO A 441 -13.78 29.47 6.14
C PRO A 441 -13.81 30.39 4.92
N LEU A 442 -13.31 29.93 3.75
CA LEU A 442 -13.28 30.73 2.52
C LEU A 442 -14.52 30.58 1.65
N ILE A 443 -15.22 29.43 1.73
CA ILE A 443 -16.30 29.06 0.80
C ILE A 443 -17.64 28.97 1.54
N GLY A 444 -17.64 28.85 2.87
CA GLY A 444 -18.84 28.73 3.68
C GLY A 444 -19.61 27.41 3.51
N ILE A 445 -19.05 26.44 2.75
CA ILE A 445 -19.67 25.13 2.46
C ILE A 445 -18.92 24.04 3.20
N SER A 446 -19.66 23.12 3.84
CA SER A 446 -19.11 21.87 4.36
C SER A 446 -19.13 20.80 3.26
N ILE A 447 -18.02 20.11 3.05
CA ILE A 447 -17.95 18.95 2.17
C ILE A 447 -18.14 17.63 2.92
N TYR A 448 -18.39 17.68 4.23
CA TYR A 448 -18.74 16.49 5.02
C TYR A 448 -20.07 15.90 4.52
N GLY A 449 -20.12 14.57 4.42
CA GLY A 449 -21.30 13.88 3.87
C GLY A 449 -21.44 13.97 2.34
N THR A 450 -20.46 14.53 1.62
CA THR A 450 -20.46 14.62 0.16
C THR A 450 -19.46 13.66 -0.46
N PRO A 451 -19.57 13.33 -1.77
CA PRO A 451 -18.56 12.52 -2.49
C PRO A 451 -17.14 13.09 -2.43
N PHE A 452 -17.02 14.40 -2.28
CA PHE A 452 -15.73 15.11 -2.31
C PHE A 452 -14.83 14.79 -1.12
N ILE A 453 -15.38 14.48 0.05
CA ILE A 453 -14.56 14.10 1.21
C ILE A 453 -13.88 12.74 0.99
N ILE A 454 -14.58 11.78 0.35
CA ILE A 454 -14.01 10.46 0.00
C ILE A 454 -12.92 10.64 -1.05
N LEU A 455 -13.18 11.44 -2.09
CA LEU A 455 -12.19 11.74 -3.12
C LEU A 455 -10.94 12.43 -2.54
N PHE A 456 -11.13 13.43 -1.67
CA PHE A 456 -10.02 14.10 -0.96
C PHE A 456 -9.18 13.10 -0.17
N ALA A 457 -9.82 12.23 0.60
CA ALA A 457 -9.14 11.21 1.40
C ALA A 457 -8.40 10.19 0.52
N TYR A 458 -8.96 9.79 -0.63
CA TYR A 458 -8.27 8.93 -1.61
C TYR A 458 -7.07 9.63 -2.24
N LEU A 459 -7.18 10.92 -2.60
CA LEU A 459 -6.05 11.70 -3.11
C LEU A 459 -4.93 11.77 -2.06
N ALA A 460 -5.26 12.08 -0.81
CA ALA A 460 -4.29 12.12 0.28
C ALA A 460 -3.60 10.76 0.52
N ARG A 461 -4.41 9.69 0.59
CA ARG A 461 -3.93 8.34 0.88
C ARG A 461 -3.05 7.77 -0.21
N PHE A 462 -3.45 7.93 -1.48
CA PHE A 462 -2.82 7.25 -2.60
C PHE A 462 -1.78 8.09 -3.35
N LEU A 463 -1.59 9.37 -3.01
CA LEU A 463 -0.56 10.23 -3.60
C LEU A 463 0.84 9.59 -3.53
N PRO A 464 1.31 9.03 -2.39
CA PRO A 464 2.63 8.39 -2.33
C PRO A 464 2.76 7.20 -3.29
N LEU A 465 1.71 6.40 -3.42
CA LEU A 465 1.67 5.26 -4.34
C LEU A 465 1.77 5.72 -5.80
N ALA A 466 1.07 6.80 -6.13
CA ALA A 466 1.07 7.39 -7.47
C ALA A 466 2.44 7.98 -7.86
N LEU A 467 3.22 8.44 -6.89
CA LEU A 467 4.52 9.09 -7.12
C LEU A 467 5.67 8.12 -7.35
N LYS A 468 5.61 6.88 -6.84
CA LYS A 468 6.77 5.97 -6.81
C LYS A 468 7.41 5.74 -8.18
N ALA A 469 6.64 5.33 -9.18
CA ALA A 469 7.20 5.07 -10.50
C ALA A 469 7.57 6.34 -11.28
N PRO A 470 6.75 7.43 -11.30
CA PRO A 470 7.14 8.67 -11.96
C PRO A 470 8.39 9.34 -11.37
N VAL A 471 8.56 9.35 -10.03
CA VAL A 471 9.76 9.91 -9.39
C VAL A 471 11.00 9.08 -9.75
N ALA A 472 10.89 7.74 -9.71
CA ALA A 472 11.98 6.86 -10.11
C ALA A 472 12.35 7.03 -11.60
N ALA A 473 11.37 7.21 -12.48
CA ALA A 473 11.60 7.48 -13.89
C ALA A 473 12.24 8.85 -14.10
N MET A 474 11.77 9.90 -13.39
CA MET A 474 12.33 11.25 -13.49
C MET A 474 13.80 11.31 -13.05
N ALA A 475 14.17 10.53 -12.03
CA ALA A 475 15.54 10.44 -11.56
C ALA A 475 16.52 9.88 -12.61
N GLN A 476 16.02 9.14 -13.61
CA GLN A 476 16.80 8.55 -14.70
C GLN A 476 16.91 9.46 -15.94
N ILE A 477 16.13 10.54 -16.00
CA ILE A 477 16.16 11.49 -17.12
C ILE A 477 17.35 12.43 -16.96
N GLU A 478 18.19 12.52 -17.99
CA GLU A 478 19.30 13.45 -18.02
C GLU A 478 18.82 14.91 -18.14
N ALA A 479 19.52 15.83 -17.48
CA ALA A 479 19.18 17.26 -17.48
C ALA A 479 19.32 17.91 -18.88
N HIS A 480 20.06 17.30 -19.78
CA HIS A 480 20.31 17.84 -21.13
C HIS A 480 19.03 18.11 -21.94
N HIS A 481 17.98 17.30 -21.78
CA HIS A 481 16.69 17.53 -22.46
C HIS A 481 16.03 18.83 -21.99
N GLU A 482 16.17 19.16 -20.70
CA GLU A 482 15.62 20.38 -20.12
C GLU A 482 16.44 21.62 -20.55
N ASP A 483 17.75 21.47 -20.61
CA ASP A 483 18.65 22.57 -20.99
C ASP A 483 18.50 22.91 -22.47
N ALA A 484 18.32 21.92 -23.36
CA ALA A 484 18.00 22.14 -24.76
C ALA A 484 16.68 22.93 -24.92
N ALA A 485 15.62 22.52 -24.19
CA ALA A 485 14.34 23.22 -24.24
C ALA A 485 14.42 24.67 -23.73
N LYS A 486 15.24 24.93 -22.71
CA LYS A 486 15.47 26.30 -22.21
C LYS A 486 16.22 27.17 -23.23
N LEU A 487 17.18 26.58 -23.95
CA LEU A 487 17.90 27.28 -25.04
C LEU A 487 16.96 27.67 -26.17
N ASP A 488 15.95 26.84 -26.46
CA ASP A 488 14.88 27.12 -27.43
C ASP A 488 13.81 28.08 -26.88
N GLY A 489 13.95 28.60 -25.66
CA GLY A 489 13.03 29.55 -25.03
C GLY A 489 11.72 28.93 -24.52
N ALA A 490 11.65 27.61 -24.32
CA ALA A 490 10.46 26.94 -23.82
C ALA A 490 10.12 27.37 -22.38
N SER A 491 8.88 27.78 -22.15
CA SER A 491 8.35 28.03 -20.81
C SER A 491 8.19 26.74 -20.02
N LEU A 492 8.15 26.84 -18.67
CA LEU A 492 7.97 25.66 -17.79
C LEU A 492 6.71 24.83 -18.15
N PRO A 493 5.53 25.39 -18.40
CA PRO A 493 4.38 24.61 -18.84
C PRO A 493 4.59 23.89 -20.17
N GLN A 494 5.28 24.51 -21.12
CA GLN A 494 5.60 23.89 -22.42
C GLN A 494 6.57 22.72 -22.23
N MET A 495 7.62 22.89 -21.42
CA MET A 495 8.57 21.83 -21.10
C MET A 495 7.88 20.66 -20.39
N LEU A 496 7.03 20.94 -19.37
CA LEU A 496 6.25 19.90 -18.69
C LEU A 496 5.34 19.15 -19.67
N ARG A 497 4.63 19.87 -20.55
CA ARG A 497 3.64 19.26 -21.46
C ARG A 497 4.29 18.47 -22.60
N PHE A 498 5.34 18.98 -23.21
CA PHE A 498 5.88 18.44 -24.47
C PHE A 498 7.11 17.54 -24.28
N ILE A 499 7.81 17.65 -23.15
CA ILE A 499 9.02 16.85 -22.87
C ILE A 499 8.79 15.92 -21.69
N VAL A 500 8.52 16.48 -20.50
CA VAL A 500 8.45 15.69 -19.25
C VAL A 500 7.24 14.76 -19.23
N ALA A 501 6.05 15.26 -19.56
CA ALA A 501 4.82 14.47 -19.52
C ALA A 501 4.84 13.27 -20.48
N PRO A 502 5.25 13.37 -21.75
CA PRO A 502 5.35 12.21 -22.63
C PRO A 502 6.32 11.13 -22.12
N ILE A 503 7.44 11.53 -21.55
CA ILE A 503 8.46 10.60 -21.02
C ILE A 503 7.93 9.91 -19.75
N LEU A 504 7.27 10.64 -18.85
CA LEU A 504 6.75 10.09 -17.58
C LEU A 504 5.37 9.42 -17.73
N ALA A 505 4.64 9.66 -18.82
CA ALA A 505 3.29 9.12 -19.02
C ALA A 505 3.18 7.60 -18.83
N PRO A 506 4.11 6.76 -19.31
CA PRO A 506 4.03 5.31 -19.07
C PRO A 506 4.14 4.96 -17.58
N ALA A 507 5.05 5.61 -16.85
CA ALA A 507 5.24 5.41 -15.42
C ALA A 507 4.04 5.91 -14.61
N ALA A 508 3.49 7.08 -14.98
CA ALA A 508 2.30 7.66 -14.38
C ALA A 508 1.05 6.79 -14.63
N ALA A 509 0.91 6.21 -15.82
CA ALA A 509 -0.19 5.29 -16.15
C ALA A 509 -0.14 4.01 -15.31
N VAL A 510 1.04 3.42 -15.11
CA VAL A 510 1.21 2.24 -14.25
C VAL A 510 0.86 2.58 -12.80
N SER A 511 1.34 3.71 -12.29
CA SER A 511 1.01 4.17 -10.93
C SER A 511 -0.49 4.44 -10.76
N ALA A 512 -1.11 5.14 -11.73
CA ALA A 512 -2.55 5.41 -11.74
C ALA A 512 -3.38 4.13 -11.65
N LEU A 513 -2.94 3.12 -12.38
CA LEU A 513 -3.56 1.82 -12.37
C LEU A 513 -3.44 1.10 -11.03
N MET A 514 -2.24 1.13 -10.40
CA MET A 514 -2.06 0.60 -9.06
C MET A 514 -2.97 1.32 -8.06
N VAL A 515 -3.09 2.64 -8.18
CA VAL A 515 -4.04 3.43 -7.38
C VAL A 515 -5.46 2.96 -7.61
N PHE A 516 -5.89 2.80 -8.86
CA PHE A 516 -7.24 2.34 -9.18
C PHE A 516 -7.55 0.97 -8.55
N LEU A 517 -6.66 -0.02 -8.73
CA LEU A 517 -6.84 -1.38 -8.21
C LEU A 517 -6.96 -1.40 -6.68
N VAL A 518 -6.16 -0.60 -5.97
CA VAL A 518 -6.20 -0.53 -4.50
C VAL A 518 -7.40 0.28 -4.02
N ALA A 519 -7.73 1.40 -4.67
CA ALA A 519 -8.81 2.29 -4.27
C ALA A 519 -10.21 1.71 -4.56
N PHE A 520 -10.35 0.86 -5.58
CA PHE A 520 -11.64 0.31 -6.00
C PHE A 520 -12.37 -0.46 -4.89
N ASN A 521 -11.64 -1.19 -4.07
CA ASN A 521 -12.16 -1.97 -2.93
C ASN A 521 -11.77 -1.38 -1.57
N GLU A 522 -11.44 -0.10 -1.52
CA GLU A 522 -11.04 0.55 -0.29
C GLU A 522 -12.21 0.61 0.69
N LEU A 523 -12.00 0.12 1.92
CA LEU A 523 -12.96 0.13 3.01
C LEU A 523 -12.52 1.05 4.15
N THR A 524 -11.23 1.09 4.47
CA THR A 524 -10.75 1.64 5.75
C THR A 524 -11.03 3.14 5.92
N VAL A 525 -10.98 3.88 4.83
CA VAL A 525 -11.34 5.31 4.78
C VAL A 525 -12.85 5.47 4.58
N SER A 526 -13.40 4.71 3.62
CA SER A 526 -14.81 4.81 3.24
C SER A 526 -15.76 4.42 4.37
N ALA A 527 -15.35 3.48 5.26
CA ALA A 527 -16.20 3.02 6.37
C ALA A 527 -16.68 4.15 7.30
N LEU A 528 -15.92 5.23 7.42
CA LEU A 528 -16.27 6.39 8.25
C LEU A 528 -16.73 7.61 7.45
N LEU A 529 -16.40 7.70 6.16
CA LEU A 529 -16.68 8.91 5.35
C LEU A 529 -17.92 8.78 4.45
N TRP A 530 -18.47 7.57 4.31
CA TRP A 530 -19.65 7.38 3.49
C TRP A 530 -20.90 8.07 4.09
N SER A 531 -21.82 8.41 3.24
CA SER A 531 -23.14 8.91 3.56
C SER A 531 -24.15 8.33 2.57
N SER A 532 -25.45 8.55 2.82
CA SER A 532 -26.48 8.11 1.89
C SER A 532 -26.21 8.64 0.47
N GLY A 533 -26.11 7.72 -0.48
CA GLY A 533 -25.79 8.01 -1.89
C GLY A 533 -24.30 7.95 -2.25
N THR A 534 -23.39 7.88 -1.26
CA THR A 534 -21.93 7.82 -1.49
C THR A 534 -21.30 6.49 -1.07
N GLU A 535 -22.14 5.46 -0.89
CA GLU A 535 -21.70 4.12 -0.52
C GLU A 535 -20.65 3.61 -1.51
N THR A 536 -19.60 2.95 -0.99
CA THR A 536 -18.59 2.24 -1.79
C THR A 536 -18.75 0.74 -1.67
N LEU A 537 -18.13 -0.02 -2.57
CA LEU A 537 -18.19 -1.50 -2.55
C LEU A 537 -17.73 -2.09 -1.22
N GLY A 538 -16.64 -1.56 -0.66
CA GLY A 538 -16.13 -2.02 0.64
C GLY A 538 -17.17 -1.86 1.75
N VAL A 539 -17.84 -0.71 1.78
CA VAL A 539 -18.89 -0.40 2.78
C VAL A 539 -20.09 -1.31 2.62
N VAL A 540 -20.60 -1.46 1.40
CA VAL A 540 -21.78 -2.32 1.14
C VAL A 540 -21.47 -3.78 1.47
N LEU A 541 -20.31 -4.30 1.09
CA LEU A 541 -19.89 -5.65 1.45
C LEU A 541 -19.87 -5.86 2.97
N PHE A 542 -19.30 -4.90 3.70
CA PHE A 542 -19.24 -4.95 5.16
C PHE A 542 -20.64 -4.90 5.78
N SER A 543 -21.49 -3.98 5.33
CA SER A 543 -22.88 -3.83 5.80
C SER A 543 -23.74 -5.07 5.52
N LEU A 544 -23.62 -5.66 4.32
CA LEU A 544 -24.34 -6.92 3.98
C LEU A 544 -23.92 -8.06 4.90
N LYS A 545 -22.63 -8.16 5.22
CA LYS A 545 -22.15 -9.19 6.16
C LYS A 545 -22.66 -8.96 7.57
N GLU A 546 -22.64 -7.71 8.07
CA GLU A 546 -23.21 -7.38 9.39
C GLU A 546 -24.73 -7.62 9.46
N ALA A 547 -25.44 -7.39 8.36
CA ALA A 547 -26.86 -7.68 8.25
C ALA A 547 -27.20 -9.19 8.15
N GLY A 548 -26.18 -10.08 8.13
CA GLY A 548 -26.38 -11.53 8.00
C GLY A 548 -26.62 -12.01 6.56
N LEU A 549 -26.55 -11.11 5.56
CA LEU A 549 -26.74 -11.41 4.14
C LEU A 549 -25.41 -11.89 3.51
N ALA A 550 -24.90 -13.01 4.03
CA ALA A 550 -23.58 -13.50 3.68
C ALA A 550 -23.45 -13.90 2.20
N GLY A 551 -24.49 -14.45 1.61
CA GLY A 551 -24.49 -14.84 0.19
C GLY A 551 -24.47 -13.64 -0.76
N GLU A 552 -25.21 -12.57 -0.44
CA GLU A 552 -25.17 -11.31 -1.18
C GLU A 552 -23.80 -10.63 -1.03
N ALA A 553 -23.23 -10.62 0.19
CA ALA A 553 -21.88 -10.15 0.42
C ALA A 553 -20.85 -10.95 -0.40
N ALA A 554 -21.03 -12.28 -0.49
CA ALA A 554 -20.19 -13.15 -1.31
C ALA A 554 -20.30 -12.82 -2.80
N ALA A 555 -21.53 -12.59 -3.32
CA ALA A 555 -21.75 -12.21 -4.72
C ALA A 555 -21.10 -10.85 -5.05
N VAL A 556 -21.21 -9.85 -4.17
CA VAL A 556 -20.52 -8.55 -4.32
C VAL A 556 -19.01 -8.74 -4.34
N ALA A 557 -18.47 -9.53 -3.40
CA ALA A 557 -17.03 -9.77 -3.28
C ALA A 557 -16.45 -10.47 -4.51
N ILE A 558 -17.10 -11.51 -5.02
CA ILE A 558 -16.69 -12.24 -6.24
C ILE A 558 -16.77 -11.31 -7.46
N SER A 559 -17.85 -10.51 -7.59
CA SER A 559 -17.97 -9.54 -8.68
C SER A 559 -16.85 -8.50 -8.65
N ALA A 560 -16.50 -8.01 -7.47
CA ALA A 560 -15.37 -7.09 -7.31
C ALA A 560 -14.02 -7.73 -7.67
N CYS A 561 -13.78 -8.98 -7.25
CA CYS A 561 -12.59 -9.75 -7.64
C CYS A 561 -12.51 -9.96 -9.16
N ALA A 562 -13.65 -10.22 -9.81
CA ALA A 562 -13.72 -10.38 -11.26
C ALA A 562 -13.34 -9.09 -12.00
N VAL A 563 -13.82 -7.92 -11.54
CA VAL A 563 -13.42 -6.62 -12.10
C VAL A 563 -11.91 -6.42 -12.00
N ILE A 564 -11.31 -6.66 -10.82
CA ILE A 564 -9.86 -6.54 -10.61
C ILE A 564 -9.10 -7.50 -11.54
N LEU A 565 -9.53 -8.75 -11.62
CA LEU A 565 -8.89 -9.75 -12.48
C LEU A 565 -8.94 -9.34 -13.95
N ILE A 566 -10.11 -8.89 -14.44
CA ILE A 566 -10.29 -8.41 -15.82
C ILE A 566 -9.35 -7.25 -16.11
N VAL A 567 -9.29 -6.27 -15.21
CA VAL A 567 -8.40 -5.13 -15.35
C VAL A 567 -6.94 -5.58 -15.39
N MET A 568 -6.49 -6.45 -14.49
CA MET A 568 -5.13 -6.97 -14.46
C MET A 568 -4.78 -7.76 -15.73
N LEU A 569 -5.70 -8.60 -16.22
CA LEU A 569 -5.52 -9.35 -17.47
C LEU A 569 -5.44 -8.42 -18.69
N ALA A 570 -6.34 -7.43 -18.78
CA ALA A 570 -6.32 -6.46 -19.86
C ALA A 570 -4.98 -5.72 -19.92
N LEU A 571 -4.43 -5.37 -18.78
CA LEU A 571 -3.13 -4.72 -18.69
C LEU A 571 -1.98 -5.64 -19.04
N ASP A 572 -2.04 -6.91 -18.61
CA ASP A 572 -1.04 -7.89 -19.02
C ASP A 572 -1.03 -8.05 -20.53
N LEU A 573 -2.20 -8.08 -21.16
CA LEU A 573 -2.32 -8.16 -22.61
C LEU A 573 -1.78 -6.91 -23.32
N ILE A 574 -2.18 -5.70 -22.88
CA ILE A 574 -1.72 -4.42 -23.45
C ILE A 574 -0.20 -4.27 -23.29
N GLY A 575 0.33 -4.60 -22.12
CA GLY A 575 1.75 -4.52 -21.84
C GLY A 575 2.60 -5.54 -22.59
N ARG A 576 2.00 -6.56 -23.20
CA ARG A 576 2.72 -7.62 -23.92
C ARG A 576 3.47 -7.10 -25.16
N ASN A 577 2.95 -6.04 -25.77
CA ASN A 577 3.52 -5.43 -26.98
C ASN A 577 4.54 -4.30 -26.69
N ARG A 578 4.77 -3.95 -25.43
CA ARG A 578 5.73 -2.90 -25.05
C ARG A 578 6.96 -3.53 -24.41
N GLN A 579 8.15 -3.18 -24.89
CA GLN A 579 9.45 -3.74 -24.47
C GLN A 579 9.84 -3.42 -23.00
N HIS A 580 9.08 -2.59 -22.29
CA HIS A 580 9.38 -2.21 -20.91
C HIS A 580 8.51 -3.02 -19.94
N ASN A 581 9.14 -3.95 -19.21
CA ASN A 581 8.52 -4.71 -18.12
C ASN A 581 8.27 -3.82 -16.89
N ILE A 582 7.28 -2.92 -16.96
CA ILE A 582 6.96 -1.97 -15.87
C ILE A 582 5.97 -2.59 -14.86
N LEU A 583 5.31 -3.69 -15.21
CA LEU A 583 4.28 -4.30 -14.36
C LEU A 583 4.90 -5.18 -13.26
N PRO A 584 4.44 -5.06 -11.99
CA PRO A 584 5.04 -5.77 -10.84
C PRO A 584 5.03 -7.29 -10.93
N TRP A 585 4.16 -7.90 -11.75
CA TRP A 585 4.04 -9.34 -11.95
C TRP A 585 4.76 -9.87 -13.18
N ARG A 586 5.35 -9.01 -14.00
CA ARG A 586 6.21 -9.41 -15.12
C ARG A 586 7.64 -9.56 -14.65
N ILE A 587 7.87 -10.73 -14.25
CA ILE A 587 9.10 -11.16 -13.62
C ILE A 587 10.04 -11.77 -14.65
#